data_e5659e18a72943e52b1b6e862e273079
#
_entry.id   e5659e18a72943e52b1b6e862e273079
#
_cell.length_a   1.000
_cell.length_b   1.000
_cell.length_c   1.000
_cell.angle_alpha   90.00
_cell.angle_beta   90.00
_cell.angle_gamma   90.00
#
_symmetry.space_group_name_H-M   'P 1'
#
loop_
_entity.id
_entity.type
_entity.pdbx_description
1 polymer ?
#
loop_
_entity_poly.entity_id
_entity_poly.type
_entity_poly.pdbx_seq_one_letter_code
_entity_poly.pdbx_strand_id
1 'polypeptide(L)'
;AHLGEGYGVAAAAHSNGGKVIVQVKEIVESGSFKPTEVFIPGELVDYVVVNDNPKYHRQLPQAYYDPALSGEYRINKMLEPFIEFNTRKVILRRAAQFLQKDDVVSIGFGINNELSNMLVEEGAHDLVQLNVDTGNFGGMVGSREYFGMNYNLDARMRHEMTWDFIYSGGLD
;
A
#
# COMPACT_ATOMS: atom_id res chain seq x y z
N ALA A 1 4.76 -8.71 7.40
CA ALA A 1 4.16 -7.67 6.58
C ALA A 1 3.28 -6.80 7.48
N HIS A 2 3.43 -5.52 7.42
CA HIS A 2 2.56 -4.62 8.14
C HIS A 2 1.64 -3.90 7.15
N LEU A 3 0.43 -3.63 7.58
CA LEU A 3 -0.48 -2.73 6.91
C LEU A 3 -0.22 -1.32 7.42
N GLY A 4 -0.09 -0.34 6.52
CA GLY A 4 0.14 1.05 6.89
C GLY A 4 -0.88 1.59 7.90
N GLU A 5 -2.14 1.20 7.75
CA GLU A 5 -3.25 1.67 8.58
C GLU A 5 -3.35 1.02 9.96
N GLY A 6 -2.65 -0.08 10.21
CA GLY A 6 -2.83 -0.91 11.42
C GLY A 6 -2.72 -0.14 12.72
N TYR A 7 -1.76 0.78 12.82
CA TYR A 7 -1.58 1.60 14.02
C TYR A 7 -2.75 2.60 14.20
N GLY A 8 -3.09 3.35 13.15
CA GLY A 8 -4.15 4.36 13.23
C GLY A 8 -5.50 3.77 13.61
N VAL A 9 -5.85 2.61 13.02
CA VAL A 9 -7.08 1.88 13.36
C VAL A 9 -7.06 1.40 14.81
N ALA A 10 -5.94 0.82 15.28
CA ALA A 10 -5.81 0.36 16.66
C ALA A 10 -5.91 1.53 17.66
N ALA A 11 -5.20 2.63 17.41
CA ALA A 11 -5.24 3.81 18.25
C ALA A 11 -6.65 4.43 18.32
N ALA A 12 -7.32 4.55 17.18
CA ALA A 12 -8.67 5.08 17.12
C ALA A 12 -9.68 4.19 17.86
N ALA A 13 -9.60 2.87 17.68
CA ALA A 13 -10.47 1.93 18.40
C ALA A 13 -10.25 2.03 19.90
N HIS A 14 -9.00 1.97 20.34
CA HIS A 14 -8.64 2.06 21.77
C HIS A 14 -9.12 3.37 22.42
N SER A 15 -8.86 4.52 21.76
CA SER A 15 -9.22 5.84 22.28
C SER A 15 -10.74 6.08 22.38
N ASN A 16 -11.53 5.34 21.60
CA ASN A 16 -12.99 5.43 21.63
C ASN A 16 -13.67 4.30 22.45
N GLY A 17 -12.91 3.59 23.29
CA GLY A 17 -13.44 2.51 24.13
C GLY A 17 -13.79 1.24 23.37
N GLY A 18 -13.34 1.11 22.13
CA GLY A 18 -13.45 -0.10 21.32
C GLY A 18 -12.46 -1.18 21.77
N LYS A 19 -12.45 -2.29 21.03
CA LYS A 19 -11.55 -3.40 21.28
C LYS A 19 -10.60 -3.61 20.09
N VAL A 20 -9.33 -3.83 20.41
CA VAL A 20 -8.28 -4.12 19.45
C VAL A 20 -7.94 -5.61 19.53
N ILE A 21 -8.22 -6.31 18.44
CA ILE A 21 -7.96 -7.75 18.31
C ILE A 21 -6.91 -7.92 17.21
N VAL A 22 -5.79 -8.54 17.51
CA VAL A 22 -4.73 -8.82 16.55
C VAL A 22 -4.65 -10.32 16.26
N GLN A 23 -4.60 -10.69 15.00
CA GLN A 23 -4.30 -12.05 14.59
C GLN A 23 -2.81 -12.17 14.31
N VAL A 24 -2.19 -13.17 14.93
CA VAL A 24 -0.75 -13.43 14.78
C VAL A 24 -0.51 -14.89 14.36
N LYS A 25 0.60 -15.14 13.70
CA LYS A 25 1.04 -16.50 13.36
C LYS A 25 1.47 -17.26 14.60
N GLU A 26 2.23 -16.59 15.48
CA GLU A 26 2.80 -17.17 16.69
C GLU A 26 3.04 -16.09 17.74
N ILE A 27 3.15 -16.49 18.98
CA ILE A 27 3.60 -15.66 20.09
C ILE A 27 5.07 -15.96 20.31
N VAL A 28 5.89 -14.94 20.38
CA VAL A 28 7.32 -15.03 20.62
C VAL A 28 7.68 -14.42 21.97
N GLU A 29 8.89 -14.71 22.45
CA GLU A 29 9.38 -14.16 23.70
C GLU A 29 9.53 -12.63 23.62
N SER A 30 9.29 -11.94 24.73
CA SER A 30 9.45 -10.48 24.80
C SER A 30 10.88 -10.08 24.44
N GLY A 31 11.02 -9.07 23.59
CA GLY A 31 12.32 -8.60 23.11
C GLY A 31 12.86 -9.34 21.87
N SER A 32 12.10 -10.27 21.28
CA SER A 32 12.50 -10.96 20.04
C SER A 32 12.55 -10.04 18.82
N PHE A 33 11.83 -8.92 18.84
CA PHE A 33 11.82 -7.92 17.77
C PHE A 33 12.67 -6.71 18.15
N LYS A 34 13.25 -6.04 17.14
CA LYS A 34 13.81 -4.73 17.38
C LYS A 34 12.70 -3.74 17.69
N PRO A 35 12.91 -2.75 18.59
CA PRO A 35 11.88 -1.77 18.92
C PRO A 35 11.29 -1.05 17.72
N THR A 36 12.08 -0.83 16.65
CA THR A 36 11.67 -0.20 15.40
C THR A 36 10.79 -1.10 14.51
N GLU A 37 10.70 -2.39 14.80
CA GLU A 37 9.87 -3.35 14.08
C GLU A 37 8.48 -3.52 14.71
N VAL A 38 8.26 -2.94 15.89
CA VAL A 38 6.97 -2.99 16.59
C VAL A 38 6.15 -1.77 16.21
N PHE A 39 5.12 -1.96 15.38
CA PHE A 39 4.26 -0.88 14.87
C PHE A 39 3.03 -0.63 15.74
N ILE A 40 2.50 -1.65 16.40
CA ILE A 40 1.37 -1.55 17.29
C ILE A 40 1.88 -1.94 18.70
N PRO A 41 2.03 -0.98 19.61
CA PRO A 41 2.45 -1.28 20.96
C PRO A 41 1.41 -2.10 21.71
N GLY A 42 1.85 -2.96 22.63
CA GLY A 42 0.98 -3.90 23.32
C GLY A 42 -0.12 -3.24 24.15
N GLU A 43 0.11 -2.00 24.59
CA GLU A 43 -0.84 -1.19 25.35
C GLU A 43 -2.13 -0.89 24.57
N LEU A 44 -2.08 -0.94 23.24
CA LEU A 44 -3.26 -0.77 22.39
C LEU A 44 -4.03 -2.07 22.13
N VAL A 45 -3.47 -3.23 22.49
CA VAL A 45 -4.01 -4.54 22.10
C VAL A 45 -4.78 -5.17 23.27
N ASP A 46 -6.06 -5.45 23.06
CA ASP A 46 -6.89 -6.14 24.05
C ASP A 46 -6.81 -7.66 23.93
N TYR A 47 -6.76 -8.19 22.70
CA TYR A 47 -6.79 -9.63 22.44
C TYR A 47 -5.81 -10.03 21.33
N VAL A 48 -5.16 -11.18 21.54
CA VAL A 48 -4.30 -11.81 20.54
C VAL A 48 -4.91 -13.15 20.13
N VAL A 49 -5.13 -13.34 18.85
CA VAL A 49 -5.61 -14.59 18.25
C VAL A 49 -4.45 -15.24 17.53
N VAL A 50 -4.02 -16.41 18.01
CA VAL A 50 -2.98 -17.19 17.35
C VAL A 50 -3.63 -18.05 16.26
N ASN A 51 -3.14 -17.91 15.04
CA ASN A 51 -3.56 -18.70 13.90
C ASN A 51 -2.34 -19.03 13.03
N ASP A 52 -1.89 -20.26 13.09
CA ASP A 52 -0.72 -20.76 12.37
C ASP A 52 -1.02 -21.23 10.94
N ASN A 53 -2.29 -21.25 10.55
CA ASN A 53 -2.69 -21.70 9.21
C ASN A 53 -2.36 -20.64 8.16
N PRO A 54 -1.41 -20.90 7.23
CA PRO A 54 -0.99 -19.93 6.22
C PRO A 54 -2.12 -19.41 5.34
N LYS A 55 -3.19 -20.17 5.19
CA LYS A 55 -4.35 -19.78 4.39
C LYS A 55 -4.99 -18.47 4.88
N TYR A 56 -4.87 -18.17 6.18
CA TYR A 56 -5.47 -17.00 6.82
C TYR A 56 -4.47 -15.85 7.05
N HIS A 57 -3.20 -16.02 6.63
CA HIS A 57 -2.15 -14.99 6.71
C HIS A 57 -1.66 -14.56 5.34
N ARG A 58 -2.57 -14.36 4.42
CA ARG A 58 -2.23 -13.90 3.07
C ARG A 58 -1.86 -12.43 3.08
N GLN A 59 -0.88 -12.07 2.29
CA GLN A 59 -0.53 -10.68 2.02
C GLN A 59 -1.65 -9.99 1.24
N LEU A 60 -2.20 -10.70 0.25
CA LEU A 60 -3.31 -10.28 -0.59
C LEU A 60 -4.26 -11.46 -0.81
N PRO A 61 -5.52 -11.25 -1.22
CA PRO A 61 -6.44 -12.34 -1.53
C PRO A 61 -5.88 -13.37 -2.51
N GLN A 62 -5.08 -12.94 -3.49
CA GLN A 62 -4.50 -13.77 -4.55
C GLN A 62 -3.12 -14.34 -4.21
N ALA A 63 -2.38 -13.70 -3.32
CA ALA A 63 -1.01 -14.08 -3.01
C ALA A 63 -0.83 -14.35 -1.53
N TYR A 64 -0.30 -15.53 -1.18
CA TYR A 64 0.13 -15.78 0.19
C TYR A 64 1.22 -14.78 0.60
N TYR A 65 2.23 -14.65 -0.23
CA TYR A 65 3.31 -13.69 -0.05
C TYR A 65 3.99 -13.41 -1.40
N ASP A 66 4.20 -12.13 -1.69
CA ASP A 66 4.98 -11.67 -2.84
C ASP A 66 6.05 -10.67 -2.34
N PRO A 67 7.32 -11.06 -2.31
CA PRO A 67 8.39 -10.21 -1.81
C PRO A 67 8.65 -8.98 -2.69
N ALA A 68 8.24 -8.98 -3.95
CA ALA A 68 8.30 -7.77 -4.79
C ALA A 68 7.37 -6.66 -4.28
N LEU A 69 6.19 -7.04 -3.76
CA LEU A 69 5.24 -6.11 -3.14
C LEU A 69 5.67 -5.66 -1.73
N SER A 70 6.59 -6.39 -1.10
CA SER A 70 7.20 -6.01 0.18
C SER A 70 8.46 -5.16 0.02
N GLY A 71 8.90 -4.93 -1.23
CA GLY A 71 10.10 -4.16 -1.53
C GLY A 71 11.42 -4.92 -1.29
N GLU A 72 11.38 -6.24 -1.13
CA GLU A 72 12.58 -7.07 -0.92
C GLU A 72 13.43 -7.22 -2.17
N TYR A 73 12.81 -7.14 -3.34
CA TYR A 73 13.49 -7.03 -4.62
C TYR A 73 12.66 -6.23 -5.62
N ARG A 74 13.34 -5.72 -6.65
CA ARG A 74 12.71 -5.01 -7.76
C ARG A 74 12.47 -5.95 -8.94
N ILE A 75 11.35 -5.74 -9.63
CA ILE A 75 11.03 -6.46 -10.87
C ILE A 75 11.42 -5.63 -12.09
N ASN A 76 11.83 -6.31 -13.16
CA ASN A 76 12.34 -5.65 -14.37
C ASN A 76 11.28 -5.36 -15.42
N LYS A 77 10.03 -5.76 -15.17
CA LYS A 77 8.94 -5.57 -16.13
C LYS A 77 7.62 -5.45 -15.43
N MET A 78 6.67 -4.85 -16.12
CA MET A 78 5.28 -4.84 -15.73
C MET A 78 4.71 -6.26 -15.68
N LEU A 79 4.03 -6.58 -14.60
CA LEU A 79 3.34 -7.87 -14.41
C LEU A 79 1.85 -7.80 -14.75
N GLU A 80 1.30 -6.60 -14.77
CA GLU A 80 -0.11 -6.35 -15.06
C GLU A 80 -0.37 -6.49 -16.57
N PRO A 81 -1.51 -7.07 -16.96
CA PRO A 81 -1.90 -7.13 -18.36
C PRO A 81 -2.21 -5.74 -18.91
N PHE A 82 -2.04 -5.56 -20.22
CA PHE A 82 -2.45 -4.33 -20.88
C PHE A 82 -3.94 -4.07 -20.67
N ILE A 83 -4.29 -2.79 -20.47
CA ILE A 83 -5.68 -2.38 -20.32
C ILE A 83 -6.32 -2.38 -21.72
N GLU A 84 -7.42 -3.13 -21.87
CA GLU A 84 -8.19 -3.12 -23.11
C GLU A 84 -8.67 -1.71 -23.44
N PHE A 85 -8.71 -1.38 -24.74
CA PHE A 85 -9.24 -0.11 -25.20
C PHE A 85 -10.76 -0.05 -24.99
N ASN A 86 -11.16 0.68 -23.97
CA ASN A 86 -12.54 0.91 -23.58
C ASN A 86 -12.70 2.29 -22.95
N THR A 87 -13.90 2.61 -22.48
CA THR A 87 -14.21 3.91 -21.85
C THR A 87 -13.29 4.20 -20.66
N ARG A 88 -12.91 3.20 -19.86
CA ARG A 88 -12.00 3.39 -18.71
C ARG A 88 -10.63 3.89 -19.19
N LYS A 89 -10.06 3.24 -20.22
CA LYS A 89 -8.77 3.64 -20.78
C LYS A 89 -8.80 5.05 -21.37
N VAL A 90 -9.91 5.44 -22.00
CA VAL A 90 -10.10 6.81 -22.49
C VAL A 90 -10.10 7.83 -21.35
N ILE A 91 -10.79 7.51 -20.24
CA ILE A 91 -10.81 8.36 -19.04
C ILE A 91 -9.40 8.49 -18.45
N LEU A 92 -8.67 7.39 -18.32
CA LEU A 92 -7.30 7.38 -17.79
C LEU A 92 -6.34 8.21 -18.66
N ARG A 93 -6.42 8.06 -19.98
CA ARG A 93 -5.64 8.86 -20.91
C ARG A 93 -5.98 10.34 -20.83
N ARG A 94 -7.24 10.67 -20.63
CA ARG A 94 -7.64 12.07 -20.42
C ARG A 94 -7.10 12.62 -19.11
N ALA A 95 -7.15 11.85 -18.03
CA ALA A 95 -6.57 12.23 -16.73
C ALA A 95 -5.05 12.43 -16.85
N ALA A 96 -4.35 11.53 -17.52
CA ALA A 96 -2.90 11.63 -17.71
C ALA A 96 -2.45 12.90 -18.44
N GLN A 97 -3.30 13.52 -19.27
CA GLN A 97 -2.98 14.78 -19.94
C GLN A 97 -2.81 15.97 -18.99
N PHE A 98 -3.26 15.88 -17.76
CA PHE A 98 -3.09 16.92 -16.74
C PHE A 98 -1.80 16.74 -15.94
N LEU A 99 -1.15 15.58 -16.04
CA LEU A 99 0.08 15.27 -15.32
C LEU A 99 1.26 16.00 -15.96
N GLN A 100 2.10 16.56 -15.10
CA GLN A 100 3.35 17.20 -15.50
C GLN A 100 4.54 16.37 -15.00
N LYS A 101 5.69 16.64 -15.56
CA LYS A 101 6.90 15.97 -15.12
C LYS A 101 7.20 16.33 -13.66
N ASP A 102 7.54 15.31 -12.89
CA ASP A 102 7.91 15.38 -11.49
C ASP A 102 6.72 15.65 -10.51
N ASP A 103 5.47 15.64 -11.01
CA ASP A 103 4.28 15.71 -10.13
C ASP A 103 4.27 14.56 -9.11
N VAL A 104 3.79 14.84 -7.91
CA VAL A 104 3.50 13.83 -6.89
C VAL A 104 2.00 13.57 -6.86
N VAL A 105 1.59 12.39 -7.31
CA VAL A 105 0.19 12.05 -7.61
C VAL A 105 -0.30 10.94 -6.70
N SER A 106 -1.34 11.21 -5.92
CA SER A 106 -1.99 10.19 -5.10
C SER A 106 -3.03 9.41 -5.91
N ILE A 107 -2.90 8.09 -5.90
CA ILE A 107 -3.80 7.17 -6.60
C ILE A 107 -4.85 6.64 -5.63
N GLY A 108 -6.12 6.92 -5.95
CA GLY A 108 -7.27 6.38 -5.22
C GLY A 108 -7.79 5.07 -5.80
N PHE A 109 -8.62 4.39 -5.02
CA PHE A 109 -9.33 3.18 -5.46
C PHE A 109 -10.37 3.52 -6.54
N GLY A 110 -10.57 2.61 -7.49
CA GLY A 110 -11.55 2.76 -8.58
C GLY A 110 -10.90 2.81 -9.95
N ILE A 111 -11.36 3.68 -10.86
CA ILE A 111 -10.77 3.82 -12.20
C ILE A 111 -9.30 4.22 -12.09
N ASN A 112 -8.99 5.12 -11.17
CA ASN A 112 -7.65 5.71 -11.03
C ASN A 112 -6.57 4.69 -10.68
N ASN A 113 -6.90 3.55 -10.06
CA ASN A 113 -5.89 2.56 -9.72
C ASN A 113 -5.23 1.90 -10.95
N GLU A 114 -5.86 2.01 -12.12
CA GLU A 114 -5.31 1.53 -13.40
C GLU A 114 -4.43 2.58 -14.10
N LEU A 115 -4.32 3.81 -13.53
CA LEU A 115 -3.50 4.87 -14.13
C LEU A 115 -2.02 4.46 -14.18
N SER A 116 -1.51 3.89 -13.12
CA SER A 116 -0.13 3.39 -13.07
C SER A 116 0.16 2.40 -14.20
N ASN A 117 -0.74 1.45 -14.39
CA ASN A 117 -0.65 0.44 -15.45
C ASN A 117 -0.63 1.10 -16.84
N MET A 118 -1.55 2.04 -17.08
CA MET A 118 -1.62 2.77 -18.35
C MET A 118 -0.35 3.59 -18.60
N LEU A 119 0.20 4.27 -17.59
CA LEU A 119 1.46 5.02 -17.71
C LEU A 119 2.64 4.11 -18.08
N VAL A 120 2.69 2.89 -17.54
CA VAL A 120 3.72 1.90 -17.91
C VAL A 120 3.54 1.44 -19.36
N GLU A 121 2.30 1.15 -19.80
CA GLU A 121 1.99 0.77 -21.18
C GLU A 121 2.44 1.82 -22.19
N GLU A 122 2.32 3.09 -21.82
CA GLU A 122 2.62 4.23 -22.71
C GLU A 122 4.05 4.77 -22.51
N GLY A 123 4.86 4.10 -21.67
CA GLY A 123 6.26 4.50 -21.42
C GLY A 123 6.41 5.81 -20.66
N ALA A 124 5.39 6.19 -19.88
CA ALA A 124 5.31 7.45 -19.15
C ALA A 124 5.36 7.28 -17.62
N HIS A 125 5.69 6.08 -17.13
CA HIS A 125 5.67 5.78 -15.68
C HIS A 125 6.71 6.57 -14.88
N ASP A 126 7.81 7.00 -15.51
CA ASP A 126 8.85 7.82 -14.88
C ASP A 126 8.53 9.32 -14.92
N LEU A 127 7.36 9.70 -15.46
CA LEU A 127 6.96 11.11 -15.55
C LEU A 127 6.60 11.69 -14.18
N VAL A 128 5.97 10.87 -13.34
CA VAL A 128 5.39 11.30 -12.06
C VAL A 128 5.79 10.36 -10.93
N GLN A 129 5.74 10.85 -9.70
CA GLN A 129 5.87 10.05 -8.49
C GLN A 129 4.47 9.63 -8.01
N LEU A 130 4.16 8.35 -8.11
CA LEU A 130 2.88 7.83 -7.65
C LEU A 130 2.95 7.48 -6.16
N ASN A 131 1.90 7.83 -5.42
CA ASN A 131 1.73 7.35 -4.07
C ASN A 131 0.34 6.76 -3.84
N VAL A 132 0.21 5.99 -2.79
CA VAL A 132 -1.06 5.47 -2.29
C VAL A 132 -1.16 5.83 -0.81
N ASP A 133 -2.35 6.19 -0.36
CA ASP A 133 -2.64 6.59 1.01
C ASP A 133 -2.22 5.55 2.08
N THR A 134 -2.05 4.29 1.69
CA THR A 134 -1.47 3.23 2.53
C THR A 134 -0.01 3.44 2.90
N GLY A 135 0.64 4.48 2.37
CA GLY A 135 2.02 4.85 2.69
C GLY A 135 3.07 4.41 1.68
N ASN A 136 2.68 3.92 0.54
CA ASN A 136 3.61 3.51 -0.51
C ASN A 136 3.90 4.66 -1.47
N PHE A 137 5.17 4.92 -1.74
CA PHE A 137 5.65 5.96 -2.64
C PHE A 137 6.54 5.35 -3.72
N GLY A 138 6.33 5.82 -4.95
CA GLY A 138 7.07 5.40 -6.12
C GLY A 138 6.67 4.05 -6.69
N GLY A 139 7.32 3.69 -7.79
CA GLY A 139 7.09 2.45 -8.50
C GLY A 139 5.72 2.36 -9.18
N MET A 140 5.24 1.14 -9.36
CA MET A 140 3.97 0.84 -10.03
C MET A 140 2.92 0.46 -8.99
N VAL A 141 1.87 1.24 -8.90
CA VAL A 141 0.71 0.93 -8.04
C VAL A 141 -0.01 -0.30 -8.61
N GLY A 142 -0.20 -1.31 -7.77
CA GLY A 142 -0.94 -2.50 -8.15
C GLY A 142 -2.40 -2.18 -8.50
N SER A 143 -2.90 -2.76 -9.58
CA SER A 143 -4.29 -2.56 -9.99
C SER A 143 -5.23 -3.59 -9.37
N ARG A 144 -6.52 -3.28 -9.34
CA ARG A 144 -7.59 -4.16 -8.86
C ARG A 144 -7.31 -4.71 -7.45
N GLU A 145 -7.18 -6.02 -7.32
CA GLU A 145 -6.97 -6.71 -6.03
C GLU A 145 -5.58 -6.48 -5.42
N TYR A 146 -4.67 -5.90 -6.20
CA TYR A 146 -3.32 -5.51 -5.73
C TYR A 146 -3.25 -4.05 -5.29
N PHE A 147 -4.36 -3.30 -5.35
CA PHE A 147 -4.40 -1.91 -4.92
C PHE A 147 -3.98 -1.76 -3.45
N GLY A 148 -3.26 -0.68 -3.17
CA GLY A 148 -2.66 -0.44 -1.85
C GLY A 148 -1.25 -0.98 -1.69
N MET A 149 -0.75 -1.71 -2.70
CA MET A 149 0.61 -2.21 -2.77
C MET A 149 1.28 -1.71 -4.05
N ASN A 150 2.59 -1.47 -4.01
CA ASN A 150 3.36 -1.04 -5.16
C ASN A 150 4.48 -2.02 -5.45
N TYR A 151 4.69 -2.31 -6.72
CA TYR A 151 5.94 -2.90 -7.20
C TYR A 151 7.01 -1.83 -7.32
N ASN A 152 8.25 -2.16 -7.02
CA ASN A 152 9.40 -1.25 -7.13
C ASN A 152 9.25 0.04 -6.30
N LEU A 153 8.55 -0.02 -5.18
CA LEU A 153 8.37 1.15 -4.33
C LEU A 153 9.73 1.74 -3.90
N ASP A 154 9.79 3.05 -3.78
CA ASP A 154 10.99 3.78 -3.37
C ASP A 154 10.98 4.07 -1.87
N ALA A 155 9.80 4.30 -1.30
CA ALA A 155 9.64 4.53 0.13
C ALA A 155 8.32 3.96 0.65
N ARG A 156 8.33 3.59 1.94
CA ARG A 156 7.13 3.24 2.67
C ARG A 156 7.06 4.04 3.96
N MET A 157 5.97 4.75 4.11
CA MET A 157 5.63 5.47 5.34
C MET A 157 4.48 4.76 6.07
N ARG A 158 4.23 5.17 7.31
CA ARG A 158 2.98 4.82 8.00
C ARG A 158 1.84 5.63 7.41
N HIS A 159 0.64 5.09 7.47
CA HIS A 159 -0.57 5.75 6.93
C HIS A 159 -0.77 7.17 7.51
N GLU A 160 -0.57 7.33 8.81
CA GLU A 160 -0.68 8.62 9.49
C GLU A 160 0.32 9.64 8.92
N MET A 161 1.57 9.23 8.72
CA MET A 161 2.61 10.07 8.12
C MET A 161 2.29 10.43 6.67
N THR A 162 1.63 9.54 5.94
CA THR A 162 1.18 9.82 4.57
C THR A 162 0.12 10.91 4.56
N TRP A 163 -0.83 10.87 5.49
CA TRP A 163 -1.82 11.92 5.62
C TRP A 163 -1.21 13.25 6.06
N ASP A 164 -0.25 13.23 6.97
CA ASP A 164 0.52 14.43 7.32
C ASP A 164 1.22 15.03 6.09
N PHE A 165 1.84 14.19 5.26
CA PHE A 165 2.47 14.61 3.99
C PHE A 165 1.43 15.25 3.04
N ILE A 166 0.29 14.59 2.83
CA ILE A 166 -0.77 15.06 1.93
C ILE A 166 -1.32 16.42 2.41
N TYR A 167 -1.65 16.53 3.70
CA TYR A 167 -2.20 17.77 4.26
C TYR A 167 -1.19 18.91 4.38
N SER A 168 0.09 18.61 4.36
CA SER A 168 1.16 19.61 4.38
C SER A 168 1.53 20.14 2.99
N GLY A 169 0.80 19.76 1.95
CA GLY A 169 1.05 20.18 0.57
C GLY A 169 2.11 19.34 -0.15
N GLY A 170 2.18 18.06 0.16
CA GLY A 170 3.09 17.12 -0.51
C GLY A 170 2.58 16.56 -1.84
N LEU A 171 1.39 16.96 -2.28
CA LEU A 171 0.81 16.60 -3.59
C LEU A 171 0.75 17.80 -4.52
N ASP A 172 0.85 17.53 -5.83
CA ASP A 172 0.70 18.49 -6.94
C ASP A 172 -0.67 18.36 -7.62
#